data_72257e3917e60f4edf73c96b63c18046
#
_entry.id   72257e3917e60f4edf73c96b63c18046
#
_cell.length_a   1.000
_cell.length_b   1.000
_cell.length_c   1.000
_cell.angle_alpha   90.00
_cell.angle_beta   90.00
_cell.angle_gamma   90.00
#
_symmetry.space_group_name_H-M   'P 1'
#
loop_
_entity.id
_entity.type
_entity.pdbx_description
1 polymer ?
#
loop_
_entity_poly.entity_id
_entity_poly.type
_entity_poly.pdbx_seq_one_letter_code
_entity_poly.pdbx_strand_id
1 'polypeptide(L)'
;MQTRFMLAGLVAMVTAIAGSREATSVAAAQSGSCEALAGLKLTRASIVSAAVVPEGPLTAGRAGGPAPMTVPARCVVKGIARPSSDSEIRFELWLPAAAAWNGKYQQVGNGGWAGSIPTAGLVAAVRRGYAAAGTDDGHAGGLWADWAIGHPEKLADFGHRAVHETSVHSKAIIQAFYGREAAKSYFIGCSDGGREALMEAQRYPDDFHGIVAGAPANNWTGLMTMALTIERAFDEAAIPASKLPAIQAAVLTACDAADGVKDGVMEDPRSCRFDPVVLTCKGADGDQCLTAAQVITLRHIYEGPRHPRTGAQIAPGFSPGTEAVPGGWVPWIVPPPPGPQGTSTTSVIAGFGNSFYGQAVAEDPKWDFRKWNFESDYAFAVEKTAALLNSTSPDLRSFRATGGKLIQFHGWGDAAIPGLASIEYYDRVRAFMAKYPDGRTTRPGEVDEFYRLFMVPGMGHCSGGIGPNTFGNGGRSGASTTPDPDSDLVAALERWVEHGTAPERLIGSGTVVGDPAKPLTRPLCAYPKVATYNGSGDPYVADSFTCAAPAAR
;
A
#
# COMPACT_ATOMS: atom_id res chain seq x y z
N MET A 1 58.18 -58.75 -34.98
CA MET A 1 57.57 -60.08 -34.74
C MET A 1 56.07 -59.94 -34.89
N GLN A 2 55.61 -60.58 -35.95
CA GLN A 2 54.22 -60.66 -36.43
C GLN A 2 53.37 -61.43 -35.44
N THR A 3 52.11 -61.09 -35.30
CA THR A 3 51.04 -62.10 -35.41
C THR A 3 49.69 -61.37 -35.68
N ARG A 4 49.12 -61.69 -36.83
CA ARG A 4 47.77 -61.42 -37.31
C ARG A 4 46.79 -62.31 -36.55
N PHE A 5 45.55 -61.87 -36.25
CA PHE A 5 44.41 -62.74 -36.19
C PHE A 5 43.17 -62.11 -36.83
N MET A 6 42.38 -62.95 -37.45
CA MET A 6 41.37 -62.75 -38.47
C MET A 6 40.02 -62.21 -37.98
N LEU A 7 39.35 -61.55 -38.90
CA LEU A 7 37.90 -61.25 -38.88
C LEU A 7 37.06 -62.52 -38.87
N ALA A 8 36.00 -62.50 -38.09
CA ALA A 8 34.79 -63.31 -38.32
C ALA A 8 33.58 -62.38 -38.19
N GLY A 9 32.90 -62.18 -39.31
CA GLY A 9 31.66 -61.38 -39.38
C GLY A 9 30.48 -62.18 -38.86
N LEU A 10 29.65 -61.51 -38.09
CA LEU A 10 28.31 -61.94 -37.74
C LEU A 10 27.30 -60.91 -38.26
N VAL A 11 26.50 -61.28 -39.25
CA VAL A 11 25.36 -60.54 -39.74
C VAL A 11 24.22 -60.77 -38.75
N ALA A 12 23.84 -59.71 -38.01
CA ALA A 12 22.64 -59.76 -37.20
C ALA A 12 21.49 -59.08 -37.94
N MET A 13 20.49 -59.87 -38.25
CA MET A 13 19.22 -59.47 -38.86
C MET A 13 18.42 -58.64 -37.83
N VAL A 14 18.20 -57.34 -38.08
CA VAL A 14 17.35 -56.49 -37.26
C VAL A 14 15.92 -56.58 -37.77
N THR A 15 15.07 -57.29 -37.06
CA THR A 15 13.61 -57.27 -37.22
C THR A 15 13.06 -55.98 -36.60
N ALA A 16 12.54 -55.09 -37.44
CA ALA A 16 11.83 -53.90 -37.02
C ALA A 16 10.46 -54.29 -36.43
N ILE A 17 10.34 -54.15 -35.10
CA ILE A 17 9.02 -54.19 -34.41
C ILE A 17 8.46 -52.76 -34.46
N ALA A 18 7.44 -52.59 -35.30
CA ALA A 18 6.62 -51.36 -35.30
C ALA A 18 5.77 -51.34 -34.01
N GLY A 19 6.28 -50.68 -32.97
CA GLY A 19 5.51 -50.38 -31.78
C GLY A 19 4.57 -49.20 -32.06
N SER A 20 3.28 -49.45 -32.14
CA SER A 20 2.23 -48.41 -32.08
C SER A 20 2.37 -47.64 -30.77
N ARG A 21 2.84 -46.40 -30.86
CA ARG A 21 2.70 -45.45 -29.75
C ARG A 21 1.22 -45.09 -29.60
N GLU A 22 0.56 -45.70 -28.64
CA GLU A 22 -0.68 -45.14 -28.12
C GLU A 22 -0.37 -43.75 -27.57
N ALA A 23 -0.90 -42.74 -28.26
CA ALA A 23 -0.96 -41.39 -27.75
C ALA A 23 -1.89 -41.41 -26.53
N THR A 24 -1.31 -41.46 -25.32
CA THR A 24 -2.04 -41.16 -24.10
C THR A 24 -2.54 -39.72 -24.24
N SER A 25 -3.82 -39.58 -24.59
CA SER A 25 -4.52 -38.31 -24.47
C SER A 25 -4.44 -37.90 -22.98
N VAL A 26 -3.66 -36.88 -22.66
CA VAL A 26 -3.76 -36.21 -21.38
C VAL A 26 -5.19 -35.67 -21.33
N ALA A 27 -6.06 -36.36 -20.58
CA ALA A 27 -7.40 -35.90 -20.30
C ALA A 27 -7.26 -34.49 -19.72
N ALA A 28 -7.82 -33.49 -20.43
CA ALA A 28 -7.94 -32.15 -19.91
C ALA A 28 -8.67 -32.26 -18.55
N ALA A 29 -8.01 -31.87 -17.48
CA ALA A 29 -8.59 -31.83 -16.15
C ALA A 29 -9.91 -31.04 -16.28
N GLN A 30 -11.04 -31.68 -15.98
CA GLN A 30 -12.33 -31.00 -15.99
C GLN A 30 -12.26 -29.89 -14.93
N SER A 31 -12.33 -28.65 -15.36
CA SER A 31 -12.51 -27.51 -14.45
C SER A 31 -13.76 -27.76 -13.62
N GLY A 32 -13.66 -27.66 -12.29
CA GLY A 32 -14.79 -27.81 -11.38
C GLY A 32 -15.90 -26.81 -11.68
N SER A 33 -17.18 -27.16 -11.48
CA SER A 33 -18.22 -26.12 -11.51
C SER A 33 -18.06 -25.20 -10.31
N CYS A 34 -18.52 -23.95 -10.43
CA CYS A 34 -18.48 -22.98 -9.33
C CYS A 34 -19.14 -23.52 -8.06
N GLU A 35 -20.32 -24.11 -8.23
CA GLU A 35 -21.14 -24.64 -7.13
C GLU A 35 -20.47 -25.83 -6.44
N ALA A 36 -19.72 -26.64 -7.17
CA ALA A 36 -18.99 -27.79 -6.62
C ALA A 36 -17.92 -27.37 -5.59
N LEU A 37 -17.43 -26.15 -5.68
CA LEU A 37 -16.47 -25.60 -4.71
C LEU A 37 -17.03 -25.54 -3.28
N ALA A 38 -18.36 -25.48 -3.10
CA ALA A 38 -18.97 -25.50 -1.77
C ALA A 38 -18.66 -26.81 -0.99
N GLY A 39 -18.34 -27.88 -1.71
CA GLY A 39 -17.94 -29.18 -1.12
C GLY A 39 -16.44 -29.32 -0.84
N LEU A 40 -15.61 -28.36 -1.26
CA LEU A 40 -14.15 -28.43 -1.09
C LEU A 40 -13.77 -28.39 0.39
N LYS A 41 -12.91 -29.33 0.81
CA LYS A 41 -12.40 -29.38 2.18
C LYS A 41 -11.13 -28.57 2.29
N LEU A 42 -11.16 -27.57 3.15
CA LEU A 42 -10.03 -26.71 3.50
C LEU A 42 -9.60 -26.96 4.96
N THR A 43 -8.32 -26.84 5.24
CA THR A 43 -7.81 -27.00 6.62
C THR A 43 -8.14 -25.75 7.43
N ARG A 44 -8.86 -25.89 8.55
CA ARG A 44 -9.29 -24.77 9.43
C ARG A 44 -10.08 -23.67 8.71
N ALA A 45 -10.71 -24.01 7.58
CA ALA A 45 -11.57 -23.09 6.86
C ALA A 45 -12.78 -23.83 6.25
N SER A 46 -13.80 -23.07 5.90
CA SER A 46 -14.99 -23.59 5.24
C SER A 46 -15.46 -22.62 4.16
N ILE A 47 -15.96 -23.17 3.06
CA ILE A 47 -16.64 -22.38 2.04
C ILE A 47 -18.11 -22.24 2.46
N VAL A 48 -18.55 -21.01 2.60
CA VAL A 48 -19.92 -20.64 3.00
C VAL A 48 -20.84 -20.68 1.79
N SER A 49 -20.36 -20.18 0.65
CA SER A 49 -21.09 -20.23 -0.63
C SER A 49 -20.13 -20.13 -1.81
N ALA A 50 -20.55 -20.75 -2.91
CA ALA A 50 -19.91 -20.58 -4.20
C ALA A 50 -21.02 -20.48 -5.26
N ALA A 51 -21.09 -19.39 -6.01
CA ALA A 51 -22.13 -19.15 -6.98
C ALA A 51 -21.63 -18.32 -8.17
N VAL A 52 -22.14 -18.64 -9.37
CA VAL A 52 -21.90 -17.81 -10.55
C VAL A 52 -22.69 -16.51 -10.43
N VAL A 53 -21.99 -15.39 -10.56
CA VAL A 53 -22.57 -14.06 -10.66
C VAL A 53 -22.41 -13.60 -12.10
N PRO A 54 -23.51 -13.28 -12.82
CA PRO A 54 -23.46 -12.82 -14.20
C PRO A 54 -22.75 -11.47 -14.32
N GLU A 55 -22.37 -11.11 -15.54
CA GLU A 55 -21.91 -9.76 -15.83
C GLU A 55 -22.98 -8.73 -15.47
N GLY A 56 -22.57 -7.65 -14.84
CA GLY A 56 -23.50 -6.60 -14.44
C GLY A 56 -22.85 -5.45 -13.69
N PRO A 57 -23.62 -4.37 -13.45
CA PRO A 57 -23.13 -3.23 -12.70
C PRO A 57 -22.95 -3.57 -11.22
N LEU A 58 -21.84 -3.14 -10.66
CA LEU A 58 -21.59 -3.18 -9.23
C LEU A 58 -21.26 -1.78 -8.72
N THR A 59 -22.02 -1.33 -7.73
CA THR A 59 -21.72 -0.09 -7.03
C THR A 59 -20.72 -0.42 -5.92
N ALA A 60 -19.47 -0.04 -6.11
CA ALA A 60 -18.46 -0.16 -5.06
C ALA A 60 -18.57 1.06 -4.14
N GLY A 61 -19.24 0.94 -2.99
CA GLY A 61 -19.20 1.95 -1.96
C GLY A 61 -20.50 2.64 -1.58
N ARG A 62 -20.36 3.75 -0.84
CA ARG A 62 -21.45 4.53 -0.22
C ARG A 62 -22.34 5.25 -1.25
N ALA A 63 -23.57 5.57 -0.87
CA ALA A 63 -24.45 6.47 -1.63
C ALA A 63 -23.70 7.79 -1.95
N GLY A 64 -23.67 8.18 -3.24
CA GLY A 64 -22.89 9.32 -3.74
C GLY A 64 -21.46 8.99 -4.20
N GLY A 65 -21.06 7.71 -4.19
CA GLY A 65 -19.79 7.24 -4.73
C GLY A 65 -19.70 7.24 -6.26
N PRO A 66 -18.58 6.76 -6.84
CA PRO A 66 -18.38 6.70 -8.28
C PRO A 66 -19.47 5.90 -8.99
N ALA A 67 -19.69 6.19 -10.27
CA ALA A 67 -20.66 5.49 -11.10
C ALA A 67 -20.47 3.95 -11.04
N PRO A 68 -21.55 3.15 -11.14
CA PRO A 68 -21.45 1.71 -11.15
C PRO A 68 -20.51 1.24 -12.26
N MET A 69 -19.58 0.36 -11.91
CA MET A 69 -18.67 -0.28 -12.87
C MET A 69 -19.25 -1.62 -13.32
N THR A 70 -19.23 -1.91 -14.62
CA THR A 70 -19.55 -3.25 -15.12
C THR A 70 -18.45 -4.23 -14.70
N VAL A 71 -18.84 -5.29 -14.01
CA VAL A 71 -17.95 -6.36 -13.57
C VAL A 71 -18.24 -7.62 -14.39
N PRO A 72 -17.24 -8.29 -14.97
CA PRO A 72 -17.42 -9.49 -15.76
C PRO A 72 -18.13 -10.61 -14.98
N ALA A 73 -18.74 -11.55 -15.72
CA ALA A 73 -19.27 -12.78 -15.15
C ALA A 73 -18.15 -13.55 -14.43
N ARG A 74 -18.45 -14.06 -13.23
CA ARG A 74 -17.46 -14.69 -12.35
C ARG A 74 -18.09 -15.67 -11.38
N CYS A 75 -17.32 -16.66 -10.93
CA CYS A 75 -17.66 -17.44 -9.75
C CYS A 75 -17.24 -16.66 -8.49
N VAL A 76 -18.17 -16.40 -7.60
CA VAL A 76 -17.90 -15.75 -6.30
C VAL A 76 -17.91 -16.83 -5.22
N VAL A 77 -16.77 -17.01 -4.58
CA VAL A 77 -16.61 -17.92 -3.45
C VAL A 77 -16.47 -17.07 -2.17
N LYS A 78 -17.29 -17.38 -1.17
CA LYS A 78 -17.22 -16.80 0.17
C LYS A 78 -16.78 -17.85 1.15
N GLY A 79 -15.74 -17.56 1.93
CA GLY A 79 -15.22 -18.49 2.91
C GLY A 79 -14.98 -17.85 4.26
N ILE A 80 -14.75 -18.70 5.26
CA ILE A 80 -14.36 -18.32 6.61
C ILE A 80 -13.20 -19.21 7.04
N ALA A 81 -12.07 -18.62 7.40
CA ALA A 81 -10.96 -19.31 8.05
C ALA A 81 -11.02 -19.10 9.57
N ARG A 82 -10.68 -20.17 10.32
CA ARG A 82 -10.64 -20.18 11.78
C ARG A 82 -9.32 -20.80 12.25
N PRO A 83 -8.20 -20.08 12.12
CA PRO A 83 -6.89 -20.57 12.53
C PRO A 83 -6.74 -20.72 14.05
N SER A 84 -7.54 -19.99 14.84
CA SER A 84 -7.66 -20.13 16.29
C SER A 84 -9.13 -20.22 16.72
N SER A 85 -9.38 -20.47 18.00
CA SER A 85 -10.75 -20.57 18.56
C SER A 85 -11.51 -19.24 18.54
N ASP A 86 -10.81 -18.10 18.50
CA ASP A 86 -11.38 -16.75 18.47
C ASP A 86 -11.34 -16.11 17.07
N SER A 87 -10.69 -16.76 16.12
CA SER A 87 -10.58 -16.28 14.73
C SER A 87 -11.85 -16.54 13.93
N GLU A 88 -12.28 -15.53 13.18
CA GLU A 88 -13.33 -15.63 12.16
C GLU A 88 -13.00 -14.73 10.99
N ILE A 89 -12.04 -15.18 10.16
CA ILE A 89 -11.54 -14.45 9.01
C ILE A 89 -12.43 -14.72 7.82
N ARG A 90 -13.25 -13.75 7.40
CA ARG A 90 -14.05 -13.87 6.19
C ARG A 90 -13.23 -13.43 4.99
N PHE A 91 -13.37 -14.18 3.88
CA PHE A 91 -12.76 -13.83 2.61
C PHE A 91 -13.71 -14.04 1.45
N GLU A 92 -13.51 -13.27 0.39
CA GLU A 92 -14.13 -13.51 -0.90
C GLU A 92 -13.04 -13.76 -1.95
N LEU A 93 -13.30 -14.75 -2.82
CA LEU A 93 -12.48 -15.04 -4.00
C LEU A 93 -13.37 -14.99 -5.24
N TRP A 94 -13.02 -14.13 -6.19
CA TRP A 94 -13.71 -13.93 -7.45
C TRP A 94 -12.91 -14.56 -8.58
N LEU A 95 -13.48 -15.56 -9.23
CA LEU A 95 -12.84 -16.37 -10.26
C LEU A 95 -13.46 -16.05 -11.62
N PRO A 96 -12.74 -15.42 -12.56
CA PRO A 96 -13.19 -15.29 -13.96
C PRO A 96 -13.51 -16.63 -14.60
N ALA A 97 -14.31 -16.65 -15.67
CA ALA A 97 -14.43 -17.85 -16.50
C ALA A 97 -13.05 -18.28 -17.03
N ALA A 98 -12.83 -19.58 -17.22
CA ALA A 98 -11.51 -20.12 -17.59
C ALA A 98 -10.89 -19.44 -18.83
N ALA A 99 -11.72 -19.06 -19.83
CA ALA A 99 -11.26 -18.36 -21.02
C ALA A 99 -10.88 -16.87 -20.77
N ALA A 100 -11.37 -16.27 -19.70
CA ALA A 100 -11.09 -14.89 -19.31
C ALA A 100 -10.01 -14.79 -18.23
N TRP A 101 -9.64 -15.91 -17.60
CA TRP A 101 -8.61 -15.92 -16.58
C TRP A 101 -7.21 -15.73 -17.19
N ASN A 102 -6.49 -14.71 -16.73
CA ASN A 102 -5.13 -14.42 -17.20
C ASN A 102 -4.06 -15.39 -16.66
N GLY A 103 -4.46 -16.42 -15.87
CA GLY A 103 -3.54 -17.39 -15.26
C GLY A 103 -2.88 -16.93 -13.98
N LYS A 104 -3.27 -15.78 -13.43
CA LYS A 104 -2.65 -15.13 -12.27
C LYS A 104 -3.64 -14.97 -11.11
N TYR A 105 -3.09 -14.81 -9.92
CA TYR A 105 -3.81 -14.50 -8.69
C TYR A 105 -3.44 -13.09 -8.20
N GLN A 106 -4.42 -12.32 -7.77
CA GLN A 106 -4.19 -11.06 -7.09
C GLN A 106 -5.00 -10.99 -5.79
N GLN A 107 -4.33 -10.75 -4.68
CA GLN A 107 -4.98 -10.39 -3.42
C GLN A 107 -4.91 -8.88 -3.25
N VAL A 108 -5.97 -8.30 -2.70
CA VAL A 108 -6.08 -6.86 -2.48
C VAL A 108 -6.14 -6.56 -0.99
N GLY A 109 -5.38 -5.56 -0.58
CA GLY A 109 -5.28 -5.14 0.81
C GLY A 109 -6.44 -4.24 1.25
N ASN A 110 -6.54 -4.05 2.55
CA ASN A 110 -7.58 -3.30 3.24
C ASN A 110 -7.21 -1.82 3.47
N GLY A 111 -7.99 -1.14 4.29
CA GLY A 111 -7.74 0.24 4.71
C GLY A 111 -8.33 0.52 6.09
N GLY A 112 -7.71 1.44 6.81
CA GLY A 112 -8.10 1.78 8.17
C GLY A 112 -7.91 0.60 9.13
N TRP A 113 -8.94 0.28 9.88
CA TRP A 113 -8.99 -0.91 10.74
C TRP A 113 -9.64 -2.11 10.04
N ALA A 114 -9.67 -2.15 8.70
CA ALA A 114 -10.31 -3.22 7.92
C ALA A 114 -11.81 -3.42 8.23
N GLY A 115 -12.25 -4.64 8.52
CA GLY A 115 -13.62 -4.97 8.92
C GLY A 115 -14.60 -5.17 7.75
N SER A 116 -14.13 -5.15 6.51
CA SER A 116 -14.95 -5.39 5.31
C SER A 116 -14.11 -5.85 4.12
N ILE A 117 -14.74 -6.61 3.22
CA ILE A 117 -14.11 -7.04 1.98
C ILE A 117 -13.81 -5.84 1.06
N PRO A 118 -12.57 -5.67 0.55
CA PRO A 118 -12.17 -4.55 -0.28
C PRO A 118 -12.69 -4.66 -1.72
N THR A 119 -14.00 -4.56 -1.89
CA THR A 119 -14.74 -4.83 -3.14
C THR A 119 -14.23 -4.03 -4.34
N ALA A 120 -13.84 -2.77 -4.15
CA ALA A 120 -13.32 -1.94 -5.24
C ALA A 120 -12.02 -2.51 -5.85
N GLY A 121 -11.13 -3.03 -5.00
CA GLY A 121 -9.92 -3.71 -5.43
C GLY A 121 -10.21 -5.03 -6.16
N LEU A 122 -11.19 -5.81 -5.66
CA LEU A 122 -11.63 -7.03 -6.35
C LEU A 122 -12.17 -6.74 -7.76
N VAL A 123 -12.98 -5.67 -7.91
CA VAL A 123 -13.48 -5.21 -9.21
C VAL A 123 -12.32 -4.87 -10.15
N ALA A 124 -11.36 -4.10 -9.68
CA ALA A 124 -10.20 -3.71 -10.48
C ALA A 124 -9.39 -4.93 -10.95
N ALA A 125 -9.15 -5.89 -10.07
CA ALA A 125 -8.39 -7.10 -10.36
C ALA A 125 -9.13 -8.04 -11.33
N VAL A 126 -10.41 -8.33 -11.09
CA VAL A 126 -11.17 -9.25 -11.94
C VAL A 126 -11.40 -8.70 -13.36
N ARG A 127 -11.52 -7.38 -13.52
CA ARG A 127 -11.59 -6.72 -14.85
C ARG A 127 -10.29 -6.88 -15.65
N ARG A 128 -9.17 -7.12 -14.99
CA ARG A 128 -7.87 -7.44 -15.61
C ARG A 128 -7.66 -8.96 -15.79
N GLY A 129 -8.67 -9.77 -15.48
CA GLY A 129 -8.65 -11.21 -15.65
C GLY A 129 -7.99 -11.98 -14.50
N TYR A 130 -7.64 -11.36 -13.38
CA TYR A 130 -7.11 -12.07 -12.23
C TYR A 130 -8.18 -12.90 -11.52
N ALA A 131 -7.79 -14.06 -10.97
CA ALA A 131 -8.47 -14.61 -9.81
C ALA A 131 -8.17 -13.66 -8.63
N ALA A 132 -9.20 -13.02 -8.08
CA ALA A 132 -9.04 -11.89 -7.15
C ALA A 132 -9.59 -12.21 -5.77
N ALA A 133 -8.79 -12.04 -4.71
CA ALA A 133 -9.23 -12.26 -3.33
C ALA A 133 -9.07 -11.01 -2.45
N GLY A 134 -9.89 -10.96 -1.38
CA GLY A 134 -9.79 -9.99 -0.30
C GLY A 134 -10.42 -10.54 0.97
N THR A 135 -10.05 -10.00 2.11
CA THR A 135 -10.48 -10.43 3.45
C THR A 135 -11.06 -9.27 4.26
N ASP A 136 -11.79 -9.58 5.34
CA ASP A 136 -12.23 -8.60 6.34
C ASP A 136 -11.23 -8.42 7.49
N ASP A 137 -10.11 -9.12 7.45
CA ASP A 137 -9.05 -9.18 8.47
C ASP A 137 -9.51 -9.71 9.84
N GLY A 138 -10.50 -10.60 9.82
CA GLY A 138 -10.90 -11.37 11.00
C GLY A 138 -11.94 -10.69 11.88
N HIS A 139 -12.55 -9.61 11.42
CA HIS A 139 -13.64 -8.94 12.12
C HIS A 139 -14.61 -8.28 11.15
N ALA A 140 -15.82 -8.02 11.61
CA ALA A 140 -16.76 -7.17 10.92
C ALA A 140 -16.92 -5.88 11.71
N GLY A 141 -17.00 -4.74 11.06
CA GLY A 141 -17.26 -3.51 11.78
C GLY A 141 -16.74 -2.27 11.13
N GLY A 142 -16.59 -1.25 11.94
CA GLY A 142 -16.41 0.11 11.53
C GLY A 142 -14.96 0.59 11.47
N LEU A 143 -14.85 1.91 11.61
CA LEU A 143 -13.58 2.64 11.52
C LEU A 143 -12.71 2.51 12.79
N TRP A 144 -13.16 1.78 13.83
CA TRP A 144 -12.53 1.78 15.15
C TRP A 144 -12.19 0.36 15.60
N ALA A 145 -11.34 0.22 16.62
CA ALA A 145 -10.80 -1.04 17.10
C ALA A 145 -11.59 -1.66 18.26
N ASP A 146 -12.87 -1.34 18.43
CA ASP A 146 -13.74 -1.89 19.48
C ASP A 146 -13.87 -3.42 19.43
N TRP A 147 -13.72 -4.00 18.24
CA TRP A 147 -13.66 -5.44 18.01
C TRP A 147 -12.45 -6.13 18.68
N ALA A 148 -11.38 -5.38 19.00
CA ALA A 148 -10.16 -5.93 19.61
C ALA A 148 -10.27 -6.11 21.12
N ILE A 149 -11.27 -5.48 21.79
CA ILE A 149 -11.43 -5.53 23.25
C ILE A 149 -11.70 -6.97 23.69
N GLY A 150 -10.79 -7.55 24.47
CA GLY A 150 -10.87 -8.94 24.93
C GLY A 150 -10.60 -10.00 23.84
N HIS A 151 -10.14 -9.60 22.64
CA HIS A 151 -9.92 -10.49 21.49
C HIS A 151 -8.49 -10.41 20.94
N PRO A 152 -7.46 -10.86 21.68
CA PRO A 152 -6.07 -10.75 21.25
C PRO A 152 -5.77 -11.52 19.94
N GLU A 153 -6.50 -12.61 19.66
CA GLU A 153 -6.35 -13.38 18.44
C GLU A 153 -6.87 -12.62 17.21
N LYS A 154 -7.93 -11.83 17.35
CA LYS A 154 -8.40 -10.95 16.26
C LYS A 154 -7.40 -9.84 15.95
N LEU A 155 -6.68 -9.36 16.97
CA LEU A 155 -5.60 -8.39 16.75
C LEU A 155 -4.44 -9.02 15.95
N ALA A 156 -4.15 -10.31 16.17
CA ALA A 156 -3.20 -11.06 15.36
C ALA A 156 -3.73 -11.35 13.94
N ASP A 157 -5.03 -11.60 13.79
CA ASP A 157 -5.67 -11.74 12.48
C ASP A 157 -5.52 -10.46 11.66
N PHE A 158 -5.93 -9.32 12.20
CA PHE A 158 -5.75 -8.00 11.61
C PHE A 158 -4.28 -7.68 11.33
N GLY A 159 -3.41 -8.03 12.28
CA GLY A 159 -1.98 -7.71 12.20
C GLY A 159 -1.25 -8.36 11.04
N HIS A 160 -1.54 -9.64 10.76
CA HIS A 160 -0.80 -10.37 9.74
C HIS A 160 -1.46 -11.68 9.26
N ARG A 161 -2.30 -12.33 10.09
CA ARG A 161 -2.70 -13.71 9.83
C ARG A 161 -3.80 -13.81 8.77
N ALA A 162 -4.72 -12.85 8.71
CA ALA A 162 -5.86 -12.90 7.82
C ALA A 162 -5.46 -12.85 6.34
N VAL A 163 -4.49 -12.02 5.97
CA VAL A 163 -3.98 -11.93 4.60
C VAL A 163 -3.34 -13.25 4.18
N HIS A 164 -2.49 -13.82 5.02
CA HIS A 164 -1.84 -15.11 4.79
C HIS A 164 -2.84 -16.27 4.63
N GLU A 165 -3.77 -16.45 5.59
CA GLU A 165 -4.78 -17.52 5.53
C GLU A 165 -5.66 -17.37 4.27
N THR A 166 -6.00 -16.13 3.90
CA THR A 166 -6.73 -15.85 2.64
C THR A 166 -5.93 -16.26 1.42
N SER A 167 -4.63 -15.98 1.38
CA SER A 167 -3.73 -16.39 0.30
C SER A 167 -3.68 -17.92 0.17
N VAL A 168 -3.46 -18.63 1.27
CA VAL A 168 -3.37 -20.10 1.30
C VAL A 168 -4.66 -20.74 0.79
N HIS A 169 -5.81 -20.31 1.30
CA HIS A 169 -7.10 -20.89 0.90
C HIS A 169 -7.49 -20.51 -0.52
N SER A 170 -7.23 -19.27 -0.95
CA SER A 170 -7.50 -18.83 -2.33
C SER A 170 -6.70 -19.63 -3.36
N LYS A 171 -5.42 -19.89 -3.11
CA LYS A 171 -4.58 -20.71 -3.99
C LYS A 171 -5.11 -22.14 -4.11
N ALA A 172 -5.53 -22.75 -3.01
CA ALA A 172 -6.15 -24.09 -3.03
C ALA A 172 -7.47 -24.12 -3.82
N ILE A 173 -8.32 -23.10 -3.68
CA ILE A 173 -9.58 -22.97 -4.41
C ILE A 173 -9.31 -22.74 -5.91
N ILE A 174 -8.34 -21.90 -6.26
CA ILE A 174 -7.91 -21.65 -7.65
C ILE A 174 -7.49 -22.95 -8.32
N GLN A 175 -6.65 -23.74 -7.65
CA GLN A 175 -6.22 -25.05 -8.16
C GLN A 175 -7.39 -26.01 -8.36
N ALA A 176 -8.33 -26.05 -7.40
CA ALA A 176 -9.52 -26.91 -7.52
C ALA A 176 -10.44 -26.48 -8.66
N PHE A 177 -10.61 -25.18 -8.89
CA PHE A 177 -11.50 -24.64 -9.91
C PHE A 177 -10.93 -24.74 -11.33
N TYR A 178 -9.67 -24.33 -11.53
CA TYR A 178 -9.05 -24.30 -12.87
C TYR A 178 -8.27 -25.58 -13.21
N GLY A 179 -8.11 -26.53 -12.26
CA GLY A 179 -7.28 -27.72 -12.43
C GLY A 179 -5.78 -27.45 -12.48
N ARG A 180 -5.35 -26.22 -12.15
CA ARG A 180 -3.95 -25.79 -12.10
C ARG A 180 -3.78 -24.60 -11.16
N GLU A 181 -2.59 -24.44 -10.66
CA GLU A 181 -2.21 -23.28 -9.85
C GLU A 181 -2.13 -21.98 -10.68
N ALA A 182 -2.22 -20.84 -10.01
CA ALA A 182 -1.89 -19.56 -10.62
C ALA A 182 -0.38 -19.50 -10.92
N ALA A 183 -0.01 -19.11 -12.14
CA ALA A 183 1.39 -19.01 -12.54
C ALA A 183 2.16 -17.96 -11.75
N LYS A 184 1.49 -16.89 -11.35
CA LYS A 184 2.02 -15.81 -10.53
C LYS A 184 0.97 -15.32 -9.53
N SER A 185 1.44 -14.88 -8.37
CA SER A 185 0.61 -14.31 -7.30
C SER A 185 1.09 -12.91 -6.97
N TYR A 186 0.17 -11.97 -6.84
CA TYR A 186 0.43 -10.56 -6.56
C TYR A 186 -0.38 -10.08 -5.36
N PHE A 187 0.20 -9.18 -4.56
CA PHE A 187 -0.51 -8.44 -3.52
C PHE A 187 -0.47 -6.95 -3.82
N ILE A 188 -1.62 -6.30 -3.78
CA ILE A 188 -1.73 -4.86 -4.06
C ILE A 188 -2.49 -4.20 -2.90
N GLY A 189 -1.82 -3.33 -2.15
CA GLY A 189 -2.44 -2.64 -1.04
C GLY A 189 -1.90 -1.23 -0.84
N CYS A 190 -2.69 -0.38 -0.18
CA CYS A 190 -2.31 0.98 0.21
C CYS A 190 -2.84 1.29 1.61
N SER A 191 -2.18 2.18 2.36
CA SER A 191 -2.55 2.50 3.75
C SER A 191 -2.30 1.32 4.69
N ASP A 192 -3.33 0.82 5.37
CA ASP A 192 -3.26 -0.46 6.06
C ASP A 192 -2.87 -1.58 5.09
N GLY A 193 -3.46 -1.64 3.90
CA GLY A 193 -3.06 -2.59 2.86
C GLY A 193 -1.60 -2.47 2.42
N GLY A 194 -0.99 -1.30 2.56
CA GLY A 194 0.46 -1.10 2.41
C GLY A 194 1.25 -1.70 3.58
N ARG A 195 0.72 -1.63 4.81
CA ARG A 195 1.26 -2.31 6.00
C ARG A 195 1.20 -3.83 5.82
N GLU A 196 0.04 -4.35 5.39
CA GLU A 196 -0.17 -5.75 5.05
C GLU A 196 0.83 -6.23 4.00
N ALA A 197 1.02 -5.46 2.92
CA ALA A 197 1.97 -5.73 1.85
C ALA A 197 3.41 -5.93 2.37
N LEU A 198 3.86 -5.03 3.25
CA LEU A 198 5.17 -5.15 3.88
C LEU A 198 5.22 -6.30 4.89
N MET A 199 4.12 -6.59 5.58
CA MET A 199 4.02 -7.73 6.51
C MET A 199 4.15 -9.06 5.76
N GLU A 200 3.53 -9.19 4.60
CA GLU A 200 3.65 -10.36 3.72
C GLU A 200 5.12 -10.56 3.28
N ALA A 201 5.77 -9.51 2.78
CA ALA A 201 7.17 -9.58 2.40
C ALA A 201 8.10 -9.98 3.56
N GLN A 202 7.77 -9.61 4.80
CA GLN A 202 8.57 -9.85 5.99
C GLN A 202 8.32 -11.23 6.62
N ARG A 203 7.06 -11.68 6.69
CA ARG A 203 6.65 -12.89 7.42
C ARG A 203 6.32 -14.08 6.54
N TYR A 204 5.75 -13.83 5.35
CA TYR A 204 5.23 -14.85 4.45
C TYR A 204 5.80 -14.71 3.03
N PRO A 205 7.14 -14.75 2.91
CA PRO A 205 7.85 -14.38 1.67
C PRO A 205 7.51 -15.26 0.46
N ASP A 206 6.88 -16.43 0.68
CA ASP A 206 6.49 -17.36 -0.37
C ASP A 206 5.07 -17.11 -0.91
N ASP A 207 4.29 -16.22 -0.27
CA ASP A 207 2.89 -16.01 -0.65
C ASP A 207 2.73 -15.26 -1.97
N PHE A 208 3.59 -14.28 -2.25
CA PHE A 208 3.45 -13.44 -3.43
C PHE A 208 4.78 -13.25 -4.17
N HIS A 209 4.73 -13.37 -5.49
CA HIS A 209 5.87 -13.09 -6.37
C HIS A 209 6.11 -11.58 -6.56
N GLY A 210 5.05 -10.79 -6.49
CA GLY A 210 5.10 -9.35 -6.63
C GLY A 210 4.17 -8.64 -5.64
N ILE A 211 4.67 -7.57 -5.04
CA ILE A 211 3.97 -6.83 -3.99
C ILE A 211 4.00 -5.33 -4.32
N VAL A 212 2.84 -4.67 -4.22
CA VAL A 212 2.74 -3.21 -4.19
C VAL A 212 2.35 -2.77 -2.79
N ALA A 213 3.20 -1.95 -2.15
CA ALA A 213 2.96 -1.32 -0.86
C ALA A 213 2.79 0.20 -1.03
N GLY A 214 1.55 0.66 -1.16
CA GLY A 214 1.24 2.09 -1.24
C GLY A 214 1.13 2.73 0.14
N ALA A 215 1.72 3.90 0.34
CA ALA A 215 1.57 4.72 1.56
C ALA A 215 1.43 3.88 2.85
N PRO A 216 2.38 2.95 3.16
CA PRO A 216 2.18 1.94 4.17
C PRO A 216 2.13 2.52 5.59
N ALA A 217 1.12 2.14 6.37
CA ALA A 217 1.05 2.41 7.81
C ALA A 217 1.99 1.47 8.60
N ASN A 218 3.23 1.35 8.14
CA ASN A 218 4.18 0.30 8.55
C ASN A 218 4.60 0.37 10.03
N ASN A 219 4.77 1.56 10.59
CA ASN A 219 5.01 1.78 12.02
C ASN A 219 3.70 2.16 12.71
N TRP A 220 2.79 1.20 12.84
CA TRP A 220 1.45 1.44 13.36
C TRP A 220 1.46 2.11 14.72
N THR A 221 2.24 1.58 15.67
CA THR A 221 2.32 2.14 17.03
C THR A 221 2.85 3.57 17.03
N GLY A 222 3.87 3.86 16.22
CA GLY A 222 4.43 5.21 16.06
C GLY A 222 3.43 6.18 15.40
N LEU A 223 2.71 5.73 14.37
CA LEU A 223 1.70 6.53 13.67
C LEU A 223 0.53 6.91 14.61
N MET A 224 0.03 5.96 15.40
CA MET A 224 -1.05 6.22 16.37
C MET A 224 -0.58 7.14 17.51
N THR A 225 0.68 7.03 17.92
CA THR A 225 1.29 7.94 18.89
C THR A 225 1.40 9.36 18.33
N MET A 226 1.79 9.51 17.07
CA MET A 226 1.81 10.79 16.38
C MET A 226 0.41 11.43 16.35
N ALA A 227 -0.62 10.63 16.02
CA ALA A 227 -2.00 11.09 15.98
C ALA A 227 -2.46 11.69 17.32
N LEU A 228 -2.17 11.02 18.45
CA LEU A 228 -2.48 11.53 19.79
C LEU A 228 -1.67 12.79 20.16
N THR A 229 -0.40 12.86 19.78
CA THR A 229 0.41 14.05 20.02
C THR A 229 -0.15 15.27 19.29
N ILE A 230 -0.61 15.10 18.06
CA ILE A 230 -1.28 16.15 17.28
C ILE A 230 -2.61 16.52 17.94
N GLU A 231 -3.43 15.55 18.35
CA GLU A 231 -4.71 15.82 19.01
C GLU A 231 -4.52 16.63 20.30
N ARG A 232 -3.53 16.30 21.13
CA ARG A 232 -3.21 17.08 22.31
C ARG A 232 -2.78 18.51 21.98
N ALA A 233 -1.95 18.69 20.95
CA ALA A 233 -1.59 20.02 20.48
C ALA A 233 -2.79 20.82 19.97
N PHE A 234 -3.78 20.14 19.37
CA PHE A 234 -5.04 20.77 18.96
C PHE A 234 -5.96 21.09 20.15
N ASP A 235 -5.98 20.27 21.19
CA ASP A 235 -6.74 20.55 22.43
C ASP A 235 -6.19 21.83 23.12
N GLU A 236 -4.89 22.10 23.00
CA GLU A 236 -4.25 23.31 23.51
C GLU A 236 -4.41 24.52 22.58
N ALA A 237 -4.15 24.36 21.28
CA ALA A 237 -4.16 25.43 20.29
C ALA A 237 -4.52 24.92 18.89
N ALA A 238 -5.81 24.68 18.62
CA ALA A 238 -6.28 24.23 17.33
C ALA A 238 -5.98 25.21 16.19
N ILE A 239 -5.60 24.69 15.04
CA ILE A 239 -5.49 25.42 13.78
C ILE A 239 -6.79 25.20 13.01
N PRO A 240 -7.67 26.22 12.84
CA PRO A 240 -8.90 26.07 12.10
C PRO A 240 -8.63 25.95 10.60
N ALA A 241 -9.53 25.25 9.88
CA ALA A 241 -9.40 25.03 8.44
C ALA A 241 -9.30 26.35 7.64
N SER A 242 -9.87 27.45 8.13
CA SER A 242 -9.79 28.77 7.49
C SER A 242 -8.38 29.35 7.38
N LYS A 243 -7.43 28.87 8.21
CA LYS A 243 -6.04 29.31 8.17
C LYS A 243 -5.14 28.48 7.24
N LEU A 244 -5.58 27.30 6.79
CA LEU A 244 -4.78 26.43 5.93
C LEU A 244 -4.36 27.08 4.61
N PRO A 245 -5.18 27.89 3.93
CA PRO A 245 -4.75 28.59 2.71
C PRO A 245 -3.58 29.54 2.95
N ALA A 246 -3.55 30.24 4.08
CA ALA A 246 -2.44 31.13 4.42
C ALA A 246 -1.15 30.36 4.73
N ILE A 247 -1.25 29.21 5.39
CA ILE A 247 -0.12 28.31 5.65
C ILE A 247 0.47 27.82 4.33
N GLN A 248 -0.37 27.21 3.47
CA GLN A 248 0.08 26.69 2.18
C GLN A 248 0.68 27.78 1.28
N ALA A 249 0.06 28.96 1.22
CA ALA A 249 0.59 30.07 0.43
C ALA A 249 1.98 30.53 0.91
N ALA A 250 2.23 30.56 2.22
CA ALA A 250 3.52 30.91 2.79
C ALA A 250 4.58 29.84 2.48
N VAL A 251 4.23 28.55 2.58
CA VAL A 251 5.10 27.43 2.21
C VAL A 251 5.48 27.50 0.72
N LEU A 252 4.50 27.62 -0.18
CA LEU A 252 4.76 27.69 -1.62
C LEU A 252 5.55 28.95 -2.00
N THR A 253 5.31 30.07 -1.33
CA THR A 253 6.12 31.28 -1.55
C THR A 253 7.59 31.04 -1.23
N ALA A 254 7.89 30.27 -0.19
CA ALA A 254 9.25 29.98 0.24
C ALA A 254 9.93 28.88 -0.59
N CYS A 255 9.18 27.89 -1.12
CA CYS A 255 9.77 26.62 -1.53
C CYS A 255 9.41 26.15 -2.95
N ASP A 256 8.31 26.61 -3.54
CA ASP A 256 7.79 26.08 -4.81
C ASP A 256 8.82 26.14 -5.96
N ALA A 257 9.58 27.21 -6.06
CA ALA A 257 10.58 27.38 -7.11
C ALA A 257 11.91 26.63 -6.85
N ALA A 258 12.06 25.90 -5.74
CA ALA A 258 13.34 25.30 -5.35
C ALA A 258 13.74 24.09 -6.24
N ASP A 259 12.78 23.46 -6.93
CA ASP A 259 13.01 22.37 -7.89
C ASP A 259 13.17 22.84 -9.34
N GLY A 260 13.13 24.18 -9.57
CA GLY A 260 13.29 24.80 -10.90
C GLY A 260 11.98 25.08 -11.63
N VAL A 261 10.82 24.72 -11.06
CA VAL A 261 9.50 25.00 -11.61
C VAL A 261 8.64 25.70 -10.54
N LYS A 262 7.80 26.63 -10.94
CA LYS A 262 6.86 27.30 -10.05
C LYS A 262 5.45 26.94 -10.47
N ASP A 263 4.99 25.76 -10.06
CA ASP A 263 3.74 25.17 -10.50
C ASP A 263 2.79 24.76 -9.34
N GLY A 264 3.15 25.07 -8.11
CA GLY A 264 2.38 24.72 -6.91
C GLY A 264 2.61 23.29 -6.43
N VAL A 265 3.61 22.59 -6.98
CA VAL A 265 3.96 21.20 -6.61
C VAL A 265 5.44 21.09 -6.33
N MET A 266 5.81 20.69 -5.13
CA MET A 266 7.22 20.44 -4.77
C MET A 266 7.60 18.99 -5.10
N GLU A 267 8.66 18.80 -5.91
CA GLU A 267 9.17 17.47 -6.25
C GLU A 267 9.73 16.73 -5.02
N ASP A 268 10.44 17.45 -4.16
CA ASP A 268 11.00 16.90 -2.91
C ASP A 268 10.87 17.95 -1.79
N PRO A 269 9.79 17.90 -0.99
CA PRO A 269 9.57 18.87 0.08
C PRO A 269 10.64 18.84 1.18
N ARG A 270 11.53 17.85 1.22
CA ARG A 270 12.68 17.84 2.13
C ARG A 270 13.70 18.94 1.83
N SER A 271 13.67 19.51 0.64
CA SER A 271 14.49 20.67 0.25
C SER A 271 13.93 21.98 0.79
N CYS A 272 12.66 22.02 1.19
CA CYS A 272 11.98 23.20 1.70
C CYS A 272 12.50 23.61 3.08
N ARG A 273 12.88 24.89 3.22
CA ARG A 273 13.32 25.50 4.48
C ARG A 273 12.29 26.52 4.95
N PHE A 274 11.15 26.03 5.42
CA PHE A 274 10.05 26.85 5.89
C PHE A 274 10.01 26.88 7.41
N ASP A 275 10.02 28.11 8.00
CA ASP A 275 9.80 28.30 9.44
C ASP A 275 8.41 28.92 9.67
N PRO A 276 7.49 28.20 10.33
CA PRO A 276 6.15 28.69 10.62
C PRO A 276 6.08 30.03 11.39
N VAL A 277 7.18 30.46 12.01
CA VAL A 277 7.23 31.71 12.76
C VAL A 277 6.89 32.95 11.91
N VAL A 278 7.13 32.87 10.59
CA VAL A 278 6.81 33.95 9.63
C VAL A 278 5.31 34.25 9.56
N LEU A 279 4.47 33.27 9.95
CA LEU A 279 3.02 33.41 10.01
C LEU A 279 2.50 34.02 11.33
N THR A 280 3.38 34.32 12.30
CA THR A 280 2.92 34.84 13.60
C THR A 280 2.14 36.15 13.44
N CYS A 281 0.95 36.21 14.03
CA CYS A 281 0.11 37.41 14.02
C CYS A 281 0.85 38.61 14.63
N LYS A 282 0.85 39.74 13.93
CA LYS A 282 1.40 41.02 14.40
C LYS A 282 0.40 41.87 15.18
N GLY A 283 -0.83 41.44 15.28
CA GLY A 283 -1.96 42.08 15.93
C GLY A 283 -3.02 41.06 16.36
N ALA A 284 -4.29 41.39 16.15
CA ALA A 284 -5.38 40.47 16.46
C ALA A 284 -5.29 39.18 15.65
N ASP A 285 -5.83 38.08 16.18
CA ASP A 285 -5.94 36.81 15.50
C ASP A 285 -6.86 36.91 14.26
N GLY A 286 -6.52 36.19 13.19
CA GLY A 286 -7.28 36.15 11.94
C GLY A 286 -6.79 35.07 11.00
N ASP A 287 -7.52 34.85 9.89
CA ASP A 287 -7.28 33.74 8.97
C ASP A 287 -5.94 33.81 8.22
N GLN A 288 -5.29 34.99 8.19
CA GLN A 288 -4.03 35.18 7.48
C GLN A 288 -2.80 35.04 8.35
N CYS A 289 -2.96 34.69 9.64
CA CYS A 289 -1.84 34.52 10.56
C CYS A 289 -2.13 33.47 11.62
N LEU A 290 -1.09 33.05 12.34
CA LEU A 290 -1.17 32.09 13.44
C LEU A 290 -0.87 32.78 14.77
N THR A 291 -1.58 32.45 15.83
CA THR A 291 -1.16 32.77 17.18
C THR A 291 0.17 32.07 17.50
N ALA A 292 0.92 32.57 18.48
CA ALA A 292 2.17 31.93 18.90
C ALA A 292 1.97 30.45 19.30
N ALA A 293 0.83 30.12 19.94
CA ALA A 293 0.51 28.75 20.31
C ALA A 293 0.20 27.87 19.05
N GLN A 294 -0.51 28.40 18.05
CA GLN A 294 -0.75 27.70 16.79
C GLN A 294 0.54 27.49 15.97
N VAL A 295 1.52 28.37 16.05
CA VAL A 295 2.85 28.14 15.46
C VAL A 295 3.52 26.92 16.08
N ILE A 296 3.40 26.73 17.40
CA ILE A 296 3.91 25.53 18.09
C ILE A 296 3.18 24.28 17.61
N THR A 297 1.85 24.32 17.52
CA THR A 297 1.05 23.21 16.96
C THR A 297 1.49 22.85 15.54
N LEU A 298 1.68 23.85 14.67
CA LEU A 298 2.13 23.60 13.29
C LEU A 298 3.52 22.95 13.23
N ARG A 299 4.43 23.38 14.11
CA ARG A 299 5.74 22.72 14.22
C ARG A 299 5.63 21.27 14.65
N HIS A 300 4.78 20.94 15.63
CA HIS A 300 4.55 19.55 16.04
C HIS A 300 4.07 18.68 14.88
N ILE A 301 3.24 19.22 13.99
CA ILE A 301 2.77 18.50 12.81
C ILE A 301 3.91 18.24 11.82
N TYR A 302 4.75 19.25 11.55
CA TYR A 302 5.85 19.12 10.58
C TYR A 302 7.06 18.34 11.11
N GLU A 303 7.30 18.34 12.41
CA GLU A 303 8.46 17.68 13.02
C GLU A 303 8.17 16.23 13.44
N GLY A 304 6.90 15.92 13.77
CA GLY A 304 6.49 14.65 14.35
C GLY A 304 7.00 14.43 15.79
N PRO A 305 6.46 13.44 16.50
CA PRO A 305 6.75 13.19 17.90
C PRO A 305 8.15 12.62 18.12
N ARG A 306 8.79 13.11 19.19
CA ARG A 306 10.04 12.57 19.72
C ARG A 306 9.84 12.03 21.12
N HIS A 307 10.53 10.96 21.45
CA HIS A 307 10.52 10.40 22.80
C HIS A 307 11.09 11.43 23.78
N PRO A 308 10.34 11.86 24.82
CA PRO A 308 10.71 13.02 25.65
C PRO A 308 12.08 12.86 26.34
N ARG A 309 12.43 11.66 26.76
CA ARG A 309 13.66 11.38 27.50
C ARG A 309 14.86 11.11 26.59
N THR A 310 14.67 10.40 25.48
CA THR A 310 15.80 9.97 24.61
C THR A 310 16.00 10.87 23.39
N GLY A 311 15.03 11.71 23.04
CA GLY A 311 15.01 12.49 21.80
C GLY A 311 14.82 11.68 20.53
N ALA A 312 14.67 10.35 20.64
CA ALA A 312 14.49 9.48 19.47
C ALA A 312 13.19 9.80 18.72
N GLN A 313 13.25 9.87 17.39
CA GLN A 313 12.06 10.04 16.55
C GLN A 313 11.14 8.83 16.68
N ILE A 314 9.86 9.05 16.98
CA ILE A 314 8.83 7.99 17.06
C ILE A 314 8.18 7.77 15.69
N ALA A 315 7.82 8.86 15.04
CA ALA A 315 7.33 8.90 13.67
C ALA A 315 7.76 10.22 13.03
N PRO A 316 8.05 10.28 11.74
CA PRO A 316 8.33 11.54 11.06
C PRO A 316 7.08 12.42 11.01
N GLY A 317 7.28 13.73 10.83
CA GLY A 317 6.18 14.67 10.62
C GLY A 317 5.68 14.71 9.17
N PHE A 318 4.61 15.45 8.95
CA PHE A 318 4.00 15.64 7.64
C PHE A 318 4.80 16.63 6.78
N SER A 319 4.79 16.40 5.48
CA SER A 319 5.44 17.31 4.53
C SER A 319 4.61 18.59 4.32
N PRO A 320 5.24 19.76 4.19
CA PRO A 320 4.56 21.00 3.87
C PRO A 320 4.16 21.08 2.38
N GLY A 321 3.18 21.97 2.07
CA GLY A 321 2.82 22.40 0.72
C GLY A 321 1.49 21.87 0.17
N THR A 322 0.75 21.08 0.95
CA THR A 322 -0.55 20.53 0.55
C THR A 322 -1.63 20.69 1.63
N GLU A 323 -1.46 21.67 2.52
CA GLU A 323 -2.31 21.85 3.70
C GLU A 323 -3.77 22.15 3.34
N ALA A 324 -3.98 22.96 2.31
CA ALA A 324 -5.31 23.43 1.89
C ALA A 324 -5.86 22.74 0.63
N VAL A 325 -5.14 21.76 0.07
CA VAL A 325 -5.64 21.06 -1.13
C VAL A 325 -6.85 20.17 -0.79
N PRO A 326 -7.79 19.97 -1.72
CA PRO A 326 -8.88 19.03 -1.51
C PRO A 326 -8.38 17.62 -1.15
N GLY A 327 -8.83 17.07 -0.03
CA GLY A 327 -8.33 15.79 0.50
C GLY A 327 -6.95 15.84 1.16
N GLY A 328 -6.41 17.06 1.35
CA GLY A 328 -5.22 17.33 2.15
C GLY A 328 -5.50 17.23 3.66
N TRP A 329 -5.13 18.27 4.43
CA TRP A 329 -5.25 18.19 5.89
C TRP A 329 -6.68 18.08 6.42
N VAL A 330 -7.69 18.55 5.69
CA VAL A 330 -9.11 18.33 6.02
C VAL A 330 -9.61 17.10 5.25
N PRO A 331 -10.18 16.10 5.91
CA PRO A 331 -10.47 15.94 7.35
C PRO A 331 -9.39 15.18 8.15
N TRP A 332 -8.23 14.91 7.56
CA TRP A 332 -7.23 14.00 8.16
C TRP A 332 -6.63 14.55 9.45
N ILE A 333 -5.99 15.71 9.38
CA ILE A 333 -5.28 16.36 10.50
C ILE A 333 -6.17 17.42 11.17
N VAL A 334 -6.85 18.22 10.34
CA VAL A 334 -7.73 19.30 10.80
C VAL A 334 -9.17 18.82 10.72
N PRO A 335 -9.94 18.89 11.81
CA PRO A 335 -11.35 18.52 11.80
C PRO A 335 -12.13 19.29 10.72
N PRO A 336 -13.11 18.66 10.06
CA PRO A 336 -13.98 19.39 9.16
C PRO A 336 -14.82 20.41 9.95
N PRO A 337 -15.24 21.52 9.32
CA PRO A 337 -16.18 22.44 9.94
C PRO A 337 -17.43 21.72 10.43
N PRO A 338 -18.06 22.13 11.56
CA PRO A 338 -19.29 21.53 12.03
C PRO A 338 -20.37 21.59 10.94
N GLY A 339 -20.85 20.42 10.52
CA GLY A 339 -21.95 20.31 9.56
C GLY A 339 -23.32 20.52 10.22
N PRO A 340 -24.41 20.71 9.43
CA PRO A 340 -25.76 20.93 9.93
C PRO A 340 -26.30 19.81 10.84
N GLN A 341 -25.68 18.63 10.82
CA GLN A 341 -26.09 17.43 11.56
C GLN A 341 -25.12 17.04 12.68
N GLY A 342 -24.28 17.97 13.19
CA GLY A 342 -23.36 17.68 14.30
C GLY A 342 -22.30 16.64 13.93
N THR A 343 -21.72 16.72 12.74
CA THR A 343 -20.60 15.87 12.33
C THR A 343 -19.43 16.02 13.29
N SER A 344 -18.69 14.94 13.49
CA SER A 344 -17.54 14.84 14.40
C SER A 344 -16.63 16.07 14.33
N THR A 345 -16.33 16.65 15.49
CA THR A 345 -15.34 17.72 15.65
C THR A 345 -13.92 17.17 15.75
N THR A 346 -13.72 15.86 15.59
CA THR A 346 -12.46 15.16 15.71
C THR A 346 -11.90 14.86 14.32
N SER A 347 -10.61 15.08 14.12
CA SER A 347 -9.93 14.71 12.87
C SER A 347 -9.84 13.18 12.72
N VAL A 348 -9.63 12.71 11.50
CA VAL A 348 -9.60 11.26 11.22
C VAL A 348 -8.44 10.59 11.94
N ILE A 349 -7.24 11.18 11.91
CA ILE A 349 -6.06 10.61 12.61
C ILE A 349 -6.26 10.59 14.12
N ALA A 350 -6.87 11.62 14.70
CA ALA A 350 -7.19 11.66 16.13
C ALA A 350 -8.14 10.52 16.52
N GLY A 351 -9.16 10.26 15.69
CA GLY A 351 -10.04 9.10 15.87
C GLY A 351 -9.28 7.77 15.87
N PHE A 352 -8.31 7.60 14.94
CA PHE A 352 -7.46 6.41 14.91
C PHE A 352 -6.59 6.29 16.16
N GLY A 353 -5.94 7.38 16.59
CA GLY A 353 -5.11 7.42 17.81
C GLY A 353 -5.91 7.04 19.06
N ASN A 354 -7.09 7.65 19.22
CA ASN A 354 -8.00 7.36 20.34
C ASN A 354 -8.47 5.90 20.33
N SER A 355 -8.85 5.38 19.17
CA SER A 355 -9.29 4.00 19.01
C SER A 355 -8.16 3.00 19.33
N PHE A 356 -6.96 3.28 18.85
CA PHE A 356 -5.81 2.43 19.14
C PHE A 356 -5.50 2.38 20.63
N TYR A 357 -5.28 3.53 21.27
CA TYR A 357 -4.92 3.56 22.69
C TYR A 357 -6.05 3.15 23.61
N GLY A 358 -7.28 3.57 23.33
CA GLY A 358 -8.44 3.25 24.17
C GLY A 358 -8.90 1.80 24.00
N GLN A 359 -9.06 1.35 22.76
CA GLN A 359 -9.72 0.07 22.48
C GLN A 359 -8.72 -1.06 22.29
N ALA A 360 -7.69 -0.91 21.46
CA ALA A 360 -6.73 -1.98 21.20
C ALA A 360 -5.67 -2.13 22.31
N VAL A 361 -5.23 -1.02 22.94
CA VAL A 361 -4.18 -1.03 23.96
C VAL A 361 -4.73 -1.15 25.35
N ALA A 362 -5.54 -0.18 25.80
CA ALA A 362 -6.10 -0.12 27.15
C ALA A 362 -7.33 -1.03 27.34
N GLU A 363 -7.98 -1.45 26.25
CA GLU A 363 -9.25 -2.21 26.27
C GLU A 363 -10.34 -1.51 27.09
N ASP A 364 -10.32 -0.16 27.11
CA ASP A 364 -11.26 0.68 27.84
C ASP A 364 -12.03 1.59 26.87
N PRO A 365 -13.33 1.35 26.63
CA PRO A 365 -14.15 2.20 25.75
C PRO A 365 -14.40 3.61 26.31
N LYS A 366 -14.05 3.86 27.59
CA LYS A 366 -14.14 5.18 28.24
C LYS A 366 -12.79 5.87 28.37
N TRP A 367 -11.76 5.34 27.70
CA TRP A 367 -10.43 5.91 27.74
C TRP A 367 -10.44 7.38 27.26
N ASP A 368 -9.68 8.23 27.96
CA ASP A 368 -9.60 9.67 27.69
C ASP A 368 -8.16 10.06 27.36
N PHE A 369 -7.93 10.51 26.14
CA PHE A 369 -6.61 10.89 25.63
C PHE A 369 -5.93 12.00 26.47
N ARG A 370 -6.67 12.81 27.22
CA ARG A 370 -6.13 13.85 28.10
C ARG A 370 -5.36 13.25 29.27
N LYS A 371 -5.64 12.01 29.64
CA LYS A 371 -4.94 11.25 30.70
C LYS A 371 -3.74 10.48 30.18
N TRP A 372 -3.54 10.46 28.85
CA TRP A 372 -2.46 9.71 28.23
C TRP A 372 -1.09 10.22 28.72
N ASN A 373 -0.26 9.28 29.20
CA ASN A 373 1.11 9.50 29.58
C ASN A 373 2.04 8.98 28.48
N PHE A 374 2.80 9.88 27.85
CA PHE A 374 3.63 9.53 26.70
C PHE A 374 4.60 8.38 27.01
N GLU A 375 5.29 8.40 28.14
CA GLU A 375 6.34 7.40 28.41
C GLU A 375 5.76 6.03 28.74
N SER A 376 4.82 5.96 29.68
CA SER A 376 4.25 4.67 30.13
C SER A 376 3.34 4.04 29.08
N ASP A 377 2.46 4.84 28.46
CA ASP A 377 1.45 4.30 27.58
C ASP A 377 2.02 3.96 26.21
N TYR A 378 3.00 4.75 25.73
CA TYR A 378 3.74 4.39 24.53
C TYR A 378 4.54 3.09 24.71
N ALA A 379 5.26 2.95 25.83
CA ALA A 379 6.00 1.73 26.13
C ALA A 379 5.07 0.51 26.20
N PHE A 380 3.93 0.65 26.87
CA PHE A 380 2.92 -0.40 26.96
C PHE A 380 2.30 -0.73 25.59
N ALA A 381 1.99 0.28 24.77
CA ALA A 381 1.47 0.07 23.42
C ALA A 381 2.47 -0.69 22.54
N VAL A 382 3.75 -0.34 22.60
CA VAL A 382 4.81 -1.04 21.88
C VAL A 382 4.92 -2.49 22.34
N GLU A 383 4.97 -2.74 23.64
CA GLU A 383 5.03 -4.10 24.21
C GLU A 383 3.85 -4.97 23.76
N LYS A 384 2.64 -4.43 23.84
CA LYS A 384 1.41 -5.16 23.53
C LYS A 384 1.19 -5.42 22.05
N THR A 385 1.53 -4.46 21.18
CA THR A 385 1.01 -4.47 19.82
C THR A 385 2.08 -4.46 18.72
N ALA A 386 3.30 -3.97 18.98
CA ALA A 386 4.27 -3.74 17.90
C ALA A 386 4.66 -5.03 17.17
N ALA A 387 4.79 -6.13 17.89
CA ALA A 387 5.11 -7.43 17.30
C ALA A 387 4.01 -7.96 16.36
N LEU A 388 2.76 -7.53 16.54
CA LEU A 388 1.63 -7.93 15.72
C LEU A 388 1.38 -6.96 14.55
N LEU A 389 1.43 -5.65 14.84
CA LEU A 389 0.94 -4.61 13.93
C LEU A 389 2.03 -3.91 13.11
N ASN A 390 3.27 -3.82 13.62
CA ASN A 390 4.32 -3.08 12.94
C ASN A 390 5.01 -3.94 11.87
N SER A 391 4.91 -3.54 10.62
CA SER A 391 5.67 -4.13 9.50
C SER A 391 6.95 -3.32 9.25
N THR A 392 7.83 -3.30 10.25
CA THR A 392 9.03 -2.46 10.25
C THR A 392 10.35 -3.23 10.20
N SER A 393 10.32 -4.56 10.06
CA SER A 393 11.55 -5.35 9.90
C SER A 393 12.30 -4.93 8.63
N PRO A 394 13.59 -4.59 8.72
CA PRO A 394 14.40 -4.30 7.55
C PRO A 394 14.94 -5.57 6.85
N ASP A 395 14.70 -6.74 7.43
CA ASP A 395 15.18 -8.01 6.90
C ASP A 395 14.22 -8.57 5.84
N LEU A 396 14.53 -8.34 4.59
CA LEU A 396 13.82 -8.87 3.43
C LEU A 396 14.62 -9.95 2.68
N ARG A 397 15.61 -10.57 3.34
CA ARG A 397 16.48 -11.58 2.71
C ARG A 397 15.69 -12.80 2.22
N SER A 398 14.73 -13.28 3.00
CA SER A 398 13.87 -14.40 2.60
C SER A 398 13.02 -14.05 1.37
N PHE A 399 12.36 -12.89 1.37
CA PHE A 399 11.57 -12.44 0.22
C PHE A 399 12.41 -12.26 -1.06
N ARG A 400 13.62 -11.71 -0.93
CA ARG A 400 14.56 -11.63 -2.04
C ARG A 400 14.97 -13.03 -2.54
N ALA A 401 15.20 -13.97 -1.64
CA ALA A 401 15.64 -15.32 -1.96
C ALA A 401 14.59 -16.13 -2.74
N THR A 402 13.29 -15.84 -2.54
CA THR A 402 12.20 -16.41 -3.36
C THR A 402 12.08 -15.79 -4.76
N GLY A 403 12.88 -14.74 -5.03
CA GLY A 403 12.78 -13.96 -6.27
C GLY A 403 11.69 -12.89 -6.26
N GLY A 404 11.08 -12.61 -5.10
CA GLY A 404 10.02 -11.62 -4.91
C GLY A 404 10.42 -10.22 -5.37
N LYS A 405 9.44 -9.44 -5.83
CA LYS A 405 9.60 -8.04 -6.25
C LYS A 405 8.64 -7.13 -5.49
N LEU A 406 9.18 -6.05 -4.93
CA LEU A 406 8.45 -5.06 -4.14
C LEU A 406 8.52 -3.68 -4.79
N ILE A 407 7.35 -3.11 -5.09
CA ILE A 407 7.24 -1.68 -5.42
C ILE A 407 6.52 -0.99 -4.27
N GLN A 408 7.14 0.02 -3.70
CA GLN A 408 6.50 0.91 -2.74
C GLN A 408 6.30 2.27 -3.38
N PHE A 409 5.18 2.93 -3.09
CA PHE A 409 4.96 4.32 -3.47
C PHE A 409 4.37 5.11 -2.31
N HIS A 410 4.61 6.44 -2.29
CA HIS A 410 4.04 7.32 -1.29
C HIS A 410 3.88 8.73 -1.82
N GLY A 411 2.73 9.35 -1.56
CA GLY A 411 2.48 10.75 -1.89
C GLY A 411 3.14 11.70 -0.89
N TRP A 412 3.80 12.74 -1.38
CA TRP A 412 4.33 13.77 -0.51
C TRP A 412 3.25 14.59 0.20
N GLY A 413 2.05 14.70 -0.40
CA GLY A 413 0.88 15.37 0.16
C GLY A 413 0.00 14.49 1.03
N ASP A 414 0.45 13.30 1.42
CA ASP A 414 -0.30 12.40 2.28
C ASP A 414 -0.47 12.98 3.69
N ALA A 415 -1.74 13.23 4.07
CA ALA A 415 -2.11 13.80 5.37
C ALA A 415 -2.58 12.75 6.38
N ALA A 416 -2.59 11.46 6.00
CA ALA A 416 -2.89 10.35 6.90
C ALA A 416 -1.60 9.71 7.43
N ILE A 417 -0.61 9.51 6.55
CA ILE A 417 0.66 8.84 6.84
C ILE A 417 1.79 9.68 6.25
N PRO A 418 2.77 10.13 7.04
CA PRO A 418 3.87 10.95 6.52
C PRO A 418 4.69 10.22 5.46
N GLY A 419 4.91 10.84 4.31
CA GLY A 419 5.70 10.28 3.21
C GLY A 419 7.14 9.91 3.59
N LEU A 420 7.73 10.64 4.53
CA LEU A 420 9.05 10.34 5.08
C LEU A 420 9.15 8.96 5.72
N ALA A 421 8.06 8.39 6.26
CA ALA A 421 8.06 7.05 6.83
C ALA A 421 8.48 5.97 5.82
N SER A 422 8.09 6.14 4.55
CA SER A 422 8.50 5.25 3.47
C SER A 422 9.98 5.34 3.14
N ILE A 423 10.53 6.53 3.11
CA ILE A 423 11.98 6.75 2.89
C ILE A 423 12.78 6.16 4.06
N GLU A 424 12.39 6.44 5.30
CA GLU A 424 13.07 5.90 6.48
C GLU A 424 13.07 4.36 6.50
N TYR A 425 11.96 3.74 6.09
CA TYR A 425 11.89 2.28 5.99
C TYR A 425 12.80 1.76 4.87
N TYR A 426 12.73 2.35 3.68
CA TYR A 426 13.56 1.96 2.54
C TYR A 426 15.05 2.09 2.85
N ASP A 427 15.47 3.21 3.46
CA ASP A 427 16.86 3.44 3.83
C ASP A 427 17.34 2.46 4.93
N ARG A 428 16.47 2.09 5.89
CA ARG A 428 16.76 1.05 6.88
C ARG A 428 16.95 -0.31 6.24
N VAL A 429 16.10 -0.68 5.27
CA VAL A 429 16.26 -1.93 4.51
C VAL A 429 17.60 -1.93 3.77
N ARG A 430 17.95 -0.84 3.09
CA ARG A 430 19.25 -0.71 2.39
C ARG A 430 20.41 -0.83 3.36
N ALA A 431 20.37 -0.15 4.48
CA ALA A 431 21.43 -0.18 5.49
C ALA A 431 21.59 -1.57 6.13
N PHE A 432 20.49 -2.25 6.43
CA PHE A 432 20.50 -3.60 7.01
C PHE A 432 21.01 -4.62 6.00
N MET A 433 20.49 -4.61 4.79
CA MET A 433 20.84 -5.55 3.74
C MET A 433 22.20 -5.29 3.11
N ALA A 434 22.82 -4.12 3.36
CA ALA A 434 24.19 -3.83 2.94
C ALA A 434 25.24 -4.76 3.62
N LYS A 435 24.86 -5.49 4.67
CA LYS A 435 25.76 -6.37 5.42
C LYS A 435 25.19 -7.79 5.50
N TYR A 436 25.99 -8.78 5.15
CA TYR A 436 25.70 -10.19 5.43
C TYR A 436 26.00 -10.53 6.90
N PRO A 437 25.35 -11.58 7.46
CA PRO A 437 25.64 -12.04 8.83
C PRO A 437 27.10 -12.41 9.07
N ASP A 438 27.83 -12.80 8.01
CA ASP A 438 29.25 -13.15 8.05
C ASP A 438 30.20 -11.94 7.89
N GLY A 439 29.65 -10.71 7.90
CA GLY A 439 30.40 -9.46 7.79
C GLY A 439 30.76 -9.02 6.37
N ARG A 440 30.44 -9.80 5.34
CA ARG A 440 30.61 -9.36 3.95
C ARG A 440 29.63 -8.22 3.64
N THR A 441 30.04 -7.29 2.79
CA THR A 441 29.17 -6.24 2.27
C THR A 441 28.50 -6.68 0.98
N THR A 442 27.25 -6.27 0.79
CA THR A 442 26.53 -6.45 -0.48
C THR A 442 27.07 -5.51 -1.55
N ARG A 443 26.78 -5.82 -2.81
CA ARG A 443 27.09 -4.90 -3.90
C ARG A 443 26.18 -3.65 -3.80
N PRO A 444 26.72 -2.46 -4.12
CA PRO A 444 25.86 -1.28 -4.28
C PRO A 444 24.71 -1.58 -5.26
N GLY A 445 23.49 -1.18 -4.92
CA GLY A 445 22.30 -1.41 -5.76
C GLY A 445 21.64 -2.79 -5.62
N GLU A 446 22.14 -3.67 -4.74
CA GLU A 446 21.57 -5.02 -4.58
C GLU A 446 20.13 -5.02 -4.07
N VAL A 447 19.72 -4.04 -3.25
CA VAL A 447 18.33 -3.86 -2.84
C VAL A 447 17.47 -3.45 -4.03
N ASP A 448 18.01 -2.65 -4.92
CA ASP A 448 17.30 -2.18 -6.11
C ASP A 448 16.97 -3.32 -7.11
N GLU A 449 17.58 -4.51 -6.99
CA GLU A 449 17.26 -5.69 -7.79
C GLU A 449 15.88 -6.30 -7.45
N PHE A 450 15.32 -5.97 -6.27
CA PHE A 450 14.03 -6.54 -5.84
C PHE A 450 13.09 -5.52 -5.16
N TYR A 451 13.55 -4.32 -4.81
CA TYR A 451 12.75 -3.31 -4.13
C TYR A 451 12.94 -1.93 -4.78
N ARG A 452 11.83 -1.28 -5.16
CA ARG A 452 11.76 0.09 -5.69
C ARG A 452 10.83 0.94 -4.83
N LEU A 453 11.23 2.18 -4.56
CA LEU A 453 10.40 3.20 -3.92
C LEU A 453 10.17 4.35 -4.90
N PHE A 454 8.92 4.80 -5.02
CA PHE A 454 8.51 5.97 -5.79
C PHE A 454 7.84 6.99 -4.89
N MET A 455 8.43 8.17 -4.76
CA MET A 455 7.81 9.30 -4.10
C MET A 455 7.03 10.12 -5.12
N VAL A 456 5.78 10.48 -4.78
CA VAL A 456 4.85 11.11 -5.73
C VAL A 456 4.58 12.55 -5.30
N PRO A 457 5.02 13.56 -6.08
CA PRO A 457 4.83 14.97 -5.77
C PRO A 457 3.34 15.33 -5.62
N GLY A 458 2.99 16.01 -4.55
CA GLY A 458 1.65 16.56 -4.31
C GLY A 458 0.52 15.54 -4.13
N MET A 459 0.75 14.24 -4.34
CA MET A 459 -0.28 13.21 -4.18
C MET A 459 -0.70 13.09 -2.71
N GLY A 460 -2.02 12.99 -2.48
CA GLY A 460 -2.62 12.73 -1.18
C GLY A 460 -2.55 11.27 -0.75
N HIS A 461 -3.38 10.89 0.23
CA HIS A 461 -3.39 9.53 0.79
C HIS A 461 -3.88 8.49 -0.23
N CYS A 462 -2.98 7.61 -0.66
CA CYS A 462 -3.20 6.56 -1.67
C CYS A 462 -3.57 7.06 -3.07
N SER A 463 -4.14 8.26 -3.20
CA SER A 463 -4.62 8.86 -4.46
C SER A 463 -5.06 10.30 -4.24
N GLY A 464 -5.43 10.99 -5.31
CA GLY A 464 -5.91 12.37 -5.23
C GLY A 464 -4.79 13.35 -4.84
N GLY A 465 -5.15 14.51 -4.28
CA GLY A 465 -4.22 15.61 -4.10
C GLY A 465 -3.98 16.37 -5.40
N ILE A 466 -2.79 16.91 -5.57
CA ILE A 466 -2.35 17.66 -6.75
C ILE A 466 -1.19 16.94 -7.45
N GLY A 467 -0.77 17.45 -8.61
CA GLY A 467 0.37 16.91 -9.35
C GLY A 467 0.10 15.56 -10.05
N PRO A 468 1.14 14.75 -10.32
CA PRO A 468 1.06 13.54 -11.15
C PRO A 468 0.55 12.32 -10.35
N ASN A 469 -0.66 12.37 -9.85
CA ASN A 469 -1.23 11.44 -8.87
C ASN A 469 -1.93 10.20 -9.45
N THR A 470 -1.89 9.99 -10.77
CA THR A 470 -2.53 8.88 -11.46
C THR A 470 -1.50 8.10 -12.28
N PHE A 471 -1.23 6.85 -11.91
CA PHE A 471 -0.25 5.94 -12.51
C PHE A 471 -0.59 4.46 -12.27
N GLY A 472 -1.87 4.12 -12.28
CA GLY A 472 -2.33 2.75 -11.98
C GLY A 472 -2.19 2.36 -10.50
N ASN A 473 -2.11 3.33 -9.60
CA ASN A 473 -1.86 3.20 -8.15
C ASN A 473 -3.04 2.68 -7.31
N GLY A 474 -3.75 1.75 -7.85
CA GLY A 474 -4.74 1.00 -7.10
C GLY A 474 -6.18 1.43 -7.33
N GLY A 475 -6.91 0.60 -7.99
CA GLY A 475 -8.34 0.31 -7.97
C GLY A 475 -9.39 1.42 -7.95
N ARG A 476 -9.04 2.65 -7.68
CA ARG A 476 -9.98 3.77 -7.58
C ARG A 476 -10.10 4.60 -8.87
N SER A 477 -9.06 4.70 -9.65
CA SER A 477 -9.09 5.26 -10.99
C SER A 477 -9.24 4.11 -11.97
N GLY A 478 -10.27 4.12 -12.80
CA GLY A 478 -10.67 3.02 -13.68
C GLY A 478 -9.49 2.34 -14.35
N ALA A 479 -9.18 1.11 -13.90
CA ALA A 479 -8.04 0.35 -14.40
C ALA A 479 -8.16 0.20 -15.93
N SER A 480 -7.14 0.61 -16.66
CA SER A 480 -7.04 0.38 -18.10
C SER A 480 -7.16 -1.12 -18.40
N THR A 481 -7.90 -1.47 -19.42
CA THR A 481 -7.97 -2.85 -19.93
C THR A 481 -6.73 -3.23 -20.76
N THR A 482 -5.93 -2.23 -21.14
CA THR A 482 -4.63 -2.40 -21.82
C THR A 482 -3.58 -1.58 -21.06
N PRO A 483 -3.13 -2.05 -19.90
CA PRO A 483 -2.21 -1.29 -19.06
C PRO A 483 -0.81 -1.21 -19.70
N ASP A 484 -0.28 0.03 -19.75
CA ASP A 484 1.07 0.29 -20.18
C ASP A 484 2.02 0.24 -18.97
N PRO A 485 3.04 -0.61 -18.96
CA PRO A 485 3.97 -0.73 -17.83
C PRO A 485 4.78 0.54 -17.52
N ASP A 486 4.80 1.51 -18.41
CA ASP A 486 5.49 2.79 -18.18
C ASP A 486 4.60 3.81 -17.45
N SER A 487 3.28 3.56 -17.36
CA SER A 487 2.30 4.43 -16.70
C SER A 487 1.31 3.69 -15.79
N ASP A 488 1.39 2.36 -15.70
CA ASP A 488 0.57 1.53 -14.82
C ASP A 488 1.46 0.73 -13.86
N LEU A 489 1.35 1.03 -12.58
CA LEU A 489 2.17 0.47 -11.51
C LEU A 489 2.08 -1.07 -11.42
N VAL A 490 0.87 -1.63 -11.61
CA VAL A 490 0.67 -3.09 -11.55
C VAL A 490 1.28 -3.76 -12.76
N ALA A 491 1.14 -3.19 -13.94
CA ALA A 491 1.78 -3.69 -15.16
C ALA A 491 3.31 -3.58 -15.09
N ALA A 492 3.83 -2.51 -14.47
CA ALA A 492 5.27 -2.37 -14.21
C ALA A 492 5.79 -3.48 -13.28
N LEU A 493 5.03 -3.80 -12.22
CA LEU A 493 5.34 -4.92 -11.33
C LEU A 493 5.31 -6.26 -12.06
N GLU A 494 4.27 -6.51 -12.89
CA GLU A 494 4.17 -7.72 -13.72
C GLU A 494 5.38 -7.87 -14.65
N ARG A 495 5.73 -6.79 -15.38
CA ARG A 495 6.91 -6.77 -16.25
C ARG A 495 8.19 -7.12 -15.47
N TRP A 496 8.30 -6.62 -14.24
CA TRP A 496 9.46 -6.92 -13.40
C TRP A 496 9.50 -8.36 -12.92
N VAL A 497 8.38 -8.90 -12.41
CA VAL A 497 8.27 -10.28 -11.93
C VAL A 497 8.43 -11.30 -13.05
N GLU A 498 7.85 -11.03 -14.22
CA GLU A 498 7.72 -12.01 -15.31
C GLU A 498 8.85 -11.92 -16.33
N HIS A 499 9.44 -10.74 -16.50
CA HIS A 499 10.48 -10.49 -17.51
C HIS A 499 11.78 -9.91 -16.94
N GLY A 500 11.87 -9.69 -15.63
CA GLY A 500 13.07 -9.18 -14.97
C GLY A 500 13.36 -7.69 -15.22
N THR A 501 12.47 -6.95 -15.89
CA THR A 501 12.67 -5.54 -16.21
C THR A 501 12.15 -4.66 -15.08
N ALA A 502 13.06 -4.16 -14.24
CA ALA A 502 12.73 -3.27 -13.12
C ALA A 502 12.26 -1.89 -13.62
N PRO A 503 11.22 -1.30 -13.03
CA PRO A 503 10.85 0.07 -13.34
C PRO A 503 11.86 1.08 -12.76
N GLU A 504 12.53 1.84 -13.63
CA GLU A 504 13.41 2.95 -13.22
C GLU A 504 12.63 4.25 -13.09
N ARG A 505 11.51 4.34 -13.78
CA ARG A 505 10.55 5.45 -13.72
C ARG A 505 9.16 4.95 -14.08
N LEU A 506 8.15 5.69 -13.64
CA LEU A 506 6.76 5.61 -14.11
C LEU A 506 6.35 6.98 -14.62
N ILE A 507 5.41 7.06 -15.53
CA ILE A 507 4.81 8.34 -15.95
C ILE A 507 3.51 8.53 -15.16
N GLY A 508 3.55 9.43 -14.21
CA GLY A 508 2.35 9.89 -13.52
C GLY A 508 1.62 10.96 -14.35
N SER A 509 0.30 10.93 -14.31
CA SER A 509 -0.56 11.94 -14.92
C SER A 509 -1.44 12.64 -13.88
N GLY A 510 -1.92 13.83 -14.22
CA GLY A 510 -2.82 14.64 -13.41
C GLY A 510 -3.25 15.88 -14.16
N THR A 511 -3.59 16.93 -13.41
CA THR A 511 -3.94 18.25 -13.97
C THR A 511 -3.11 19.35 -13.33
N VAL A 512 -2.92 20.44 -14.05
CA VAL A 512 -2.20 21.61 -13.56
C VAL A 512 -2.94 22.23 -12.37
N VAL A 513 -2.21 22.61 -11.34
CA VAL A 513 -2.79 23.26 -10.16
C VAL A 513 -3.49 24.55 -10.56
N GLY A 514 -4.77 24.65 -10.20
CA GLY A 514 -5.62 25.81 -10.57
C GLY A 514 -6.23 25.76 -11.98
N ASP A 515 -5.84 24.77 -12.82
CA ASP A 515 -6.43 24.58 -14.15
C ASP A 515 -6.74 23.11 -14.42
N PRO A 516 -7.91 22.60 -14.02
CA PRO A 516 -8.28 21.20 -14.17
C PRO A 516 -8.51 20.78 -15.64
N ALA A 517 -8.57 21.72 -16.58
CA ALA A 517 -8.68 21.44 -18.01
C ALA A 517 -7.32 21.18 -18.67
N LYS A 518 -6.22 21.61 -18.04
CA LYS A 518 -4.88 21.42 -18.55
C LYS A 518 -4.26 20.13 -17.99
N PRO A 519 -3.94 19.13 -18.86
CA PRO A 519 -3.29 17.91 -18.42
C PRO A 519 -1.84 18.17 -17.97
N LEU A 520 -1.38 17.32 -17.06
CA LEU A 520 -0.01 17.28 -16.58
C LEU A 520 0.49 15.84 -16.65
N THR A 521 1.74 15.66 -17.09
CA THR A 521 2.48 14.40 -16.96
C THR A 521 3.86 14.66 -16.35
N ARG A 522 4.36 13.74 -15.52
CA ARG A 522 5.68 13.85 -14.89
C ARG A 522 6.30 12.47 -14.66
N PRO A 523 7.61 12.29 -14.83
CA PRO A 523 8.25 11.05 -14.44
C PRO A 523 8.28 10.93 -12.92
N LEU A 524 7.77 9.82 -12.40
CA LEU A 524 7.97 9.37 -11.03
C LEU A 524 9.25 8.53 -11.03
N CYS A 525 10.30 9.03 -10.43
CA CYS A 525 11.62 8.41 -10.47
C CYS A 525 11.81 7.41 -9.34
N ALA A 526 12.48 6.29 -9.61
CA ALA A 526 12.87 5.37 -8.54
C ALA A 526 13.83 6.08 -7.57
N TYR A 527 13.45 6.13 -6.28
CA TYR A 527 14.23 6.75 -5.22
C TYR A 527 15.65 6.12 -5.13
N PRO A 528 16.73 6.89 -4.92
CA PRO A 528 16.74 8.30 -4.46
C PRO A 528 16.68 9.35 -5.58
N LYS A 529 16.49 8.98 -6.86
CA LYS A 529 16.35 9.96 -7.93
C LYS A 529 15.02 10.73 -7.79
N VAL A 530 15.03 11.97 -8.29
CA VAL A 530 13.86 12.85 -8.38
C VAL A 530 13.72 13.34 -9.81
N ALA A 531 12.52 13.76 -10.21
CA ALA A 531 12.34 14.44 -11.50
C ALA A 531 12.99 15.81 -11.43
N THR A 532 13.91 16.06 -12.36
CA THR A 532 14.63 17.33 -12.45
C THR A 532 14.28 17.99 -13.78
N TYR A 533 13.77 19.22 -13.74
CA TYR A 533 13.44 19.99 -14.93
C TYR A 533 14.68 20.29 -15.77
N ASN A 534 14.59 20.09 -17.08
CA ASN A 534 15.72 20.25 -18.00
C ASN A 534 16.07 21.73 -18.29
N GLY A 535 15.33 22.69 -17.71
CA GLY A 535 15.50 24.13 -17.95
C GLY A 535 14.90 24.61 -19.27
N SER A 536 14.25 23.75 -20.02
CA SER A 536 13.59 24.06 -21.30
C SER A 536 12.43 23.10 -21.58
N GLY A 537 11.49 23.50 -22.42
CA GLY A 537 10.27 22.74 -22.73
C GLY A 537 9.10 23.13 -21.83
N ASP A 538 7.95 22.49 -22.05
CA ASP A 538 6.75 22.70 -21.23
C ASP A 538 6.92 22.01 -19.87
N PRO A 539 6.88 22.73 -18.73
CA PRO A 539 7.03 22.15 -17.40
C PRO A 539 5.87 21.23 -16.97
N TYR A 540 4.84 21.09 -17.79
CA TYR A 540 3.70 20.19 -17.54
C TYR A 540 3.78 18.89 -18.34
N VAL A 541 4.88 18.65 -19.05
CA VAL A 541 5.07 17.45 -19.89
C VAL A 541 6.29 16.67 -19.39
N ALA A 542 6.13 15.35 -19.24
CA ALA A 542 7.15 14.45 -18.70
C ALA A 542 8.50 14.51 -19.42
N ASP A 543 8.50 14.74 -20.73
CA ASP A 543 9.72 14.81 -21.56
C ASP A 543 10.61 16.04 -21.25
N SER A 544 10.08 17.02 -20.51
CA SER A 544 10.84 18.18 -20.02
C SER A 544 11.63 17.90 -18.75
N PHE A 545 11.60 16.65 -18.27
CA PHE A 545 12.27 16.23 -17.03
C PHE A 545 13.17 15.02 -17.24
N THR A 546 14.20 14.90 -16.42
CA THR A 546 15.04 13.72 -16.30
C THR A 546 15.08 13.23 -14.85
N CYS A 547 15.22 11.91 -14.67
CA CYS A 547 15.45 11.33 -13.35
C CYS A 547 16.91 11.49 -12.95
N ALA A 548 17.20 12.38 -12.01
CA ALA A 548 18.54 12.68 -11.51
C ALA A 548 18.65 12.50 -10.00
N ALA A 549 19.88 12.36 -9.50
CA ALA A 549 20.12 12.45 -8.06
C ALA A 549 19.68 13.82 -7.54
N PRO A 550 19.07 13.92 -6.35
CA PRO A 550 18.72 15.21 -5.78
C PRO A 550 19.97 16.09 -5.62
N ALA A 551 19.81 17.40 -5.79
CA ALA A 551 20.91 18.34 -5.54
C ALA A 551 21.49 18.12 -4.13
N ALA A 552 22.80 18.26 -4.02
CA ALA A 552 23.45 18.17 -2.70
C ALA A 552 22.85 19.23 -1.75
N ARG A 553 22.46 18.81 -0.55
CA ARG A 553 21.80 19.64 0.47
C ARG A 553 22.79 20.50 1.23
#